data_ac1366b0e7112d22e46f15b6b09e0396
#
_entry.id   ac1366b0e7112d22e46f15b6b09e0396
#
_cell.length_a   1.000
_cell.length_b   1.000
_cell.length_c   1.000
_cell.angle_alpha   90.00
_cell.angle_beta   90.00
_cell.angle_gamma   90.00
#
_symmetry.space_group_name_H-M   'P 1'
#
loop_
_entity.id
_entity.type
_entity.pdbx_description
1 polymer ?
#
loop_
_entity_poly.entity_id
_entity_poly.type
_entity_poly.pdbx_seq_one_letter_code
_entity_poly.pdbx_strand_id
1 'polypeptide(L)'
;AERIRCGGMGLGGVLTKTGLGTIVEKGKQMIEVNGQQYLLETALRADVALTHSRRADPIGNLTFRGSTGRADHPLIATCADLSIVECDHFCDLGEISPETVEVPGMFIDMILV
;
A
#
# COMPACT_ATOMS: atom_id res chain seq x y z
N ALA A 1 4.02 -3.74 6.55
CA ALA A 1 4.06 -2.92 5.33
C ALA A 1 4.40 -3.73 4.08
N GLU A 2 5.49 -4.50 4.05
CA GLU A 2 5.96 -5.20 2.84
C GLU A 2 4.96 -6.23 2.28
N ARG A 3 4.24 -6.96 3.11
CA ARG A 3 3.19 -7.87 2.64
C ARG A 3 2.09 -7.14 1.88
N ILE A 4 1.69 -5.97 2.38
CA ILE A 4 0.69 -5.10 1.74
C ILE A 4 1.23 -4.57 0.43
N ARG A 5 2.47 -4.10 0.41
CA ARG A 5 3.14 -3.64 -0.82
C ARG A 5 3.16 -4.74 -1.87
N CYS A 6 3.53 -5.96 -1.48
CA CYS A 6 3.53 -7.12 -2.38
C CYS A 6 2.14 -7.39 -2.95
N GLY A 7 1.09 -7.30 -2.13
CA GLY A 7 -0.30 -7.47 -2.58
C GLY A 7 -0.71 -6.46 -3.63
N GLY A 8 -0.29 -5.20 -3.48
CA GLY A 8 -0.60 -4.15 -4.43
C GLY A 8 0.22 -4.21 -5.72
N MET A 9 1.41 -4.81 -5.67
CA MET A 9 2.34 -4.85 -6.79
C MET A 9 2.31 -6.16 -7.60
N GLY A 10 1.40 -7.07 -7.28
CA GLY A 10 1.32 -8.36 -7.96
C GLY A 10 2.48 -9.30 -7.64
N LEU A 11 3.14 -9.10 -6.50
CA LEU A 11 4.21 -9.96 -6.02
C LEU A 11 3.65 -11.05 -5.12
N GLY A 12 4.21 -12.27 -5.18
CA GLY A 12 3.76 -13.38 -4.34
C GLY A 12 4.16 -13.26 -2.88
N GLY A 13 5.19 -12.49 -2.59
CA GLY A 13 5.72 -12.31 -1.25
C GLY A 13 7.10 -11.70 -1.26
N VAL A 14 7.71 -11.63 -0.07
CA VAL A 14 9.02 -11.03 0.15
C VAL A 14 9.83 -11.89 1.12
N LEU A 15 11.14 -11.92 0.93
CA LEU A 15 12.09 -12.54 1.85
C LEU A 15 12.62 -11.49 2.82
N THR A 16 12.54 -11.77 4.11
CA THR A 16 12.97 -10.84 5.16
C THR A 16 13.73 -11.55 6.27
N LYS A 17 14.66 -10.85 6.88
CA LYS A 17 15.31 -11.28 8.12
C LYS A 17 14.49 -10.97 9.37
N THR A 18 13.54 -10.05 9.24
CA THR A 18 12.70 -9.62 10.37
C THR A 18 11.89 -10.79 10.90
N GLY A 19 12.01 -11.04 12.19
CA GLY A 19 11.31 -12.13 12.85
C GLY A 19 12.08 -13.45 12.95
N LEU A 20 13.24 -13.58 12.33
CA LEU A 20 14.09 -14.76 12.49
C LEU A 20 14.47 -14.97 13.97
N GLY A 21 14.39 -16.22 14.44
CA GLY A 21 14.69 -16.58 15.82
C GLY A 21 13.62 -16.12 16.83
N THR A 22 12.48 -15.65 16.37
CA THR A 22 11.38 -15.21 17.22
C THR A 22 10.13 -16.06 17.00
N ILE A 23 9.11 -15.83 17.83
CA ILE A 23 7.81 -16.51 17.68
C ILE A 23 7.15 -16.19 16.32
N VAL A 24 7.53 -15.10 15.68
CA VAL A 24 6.99 -14.67 14.38
C VAL A 24 7.34 -15.64 13.25
N GLU A 25 8.43 -16.38 13.36
CA GLU A 25 8.81 -17.35 12.33
C GLU A 25 7.94 -18.60 12.30
N LYS A 26 7.20 -18.85 13.37
CA LYS A 26 6.40 -20.08 13.52
C LYS A 26 5.35 -20.19 12.39
N GLY A 27 5.37 -21.33 11.70
CA GLY A 27 4.44 -21.61 10.61
C GLY A 27 4.78 -20.94 9.28
N LYS A 28 5.91 -20.24 9.20
CA LYS A 28 6.37 -19.60 7.95
C LYS A 28 7.47 -20.42 7.30
N GLN A 29 7.53 -20.35 5.98
CA GLN A 29 8.58 -21.00 5.20
C GLN A 29 9.89 -20.24 5.35
N MET A 30 10.97 -20.97 5.59
CA MET A 30 12.33 -20.42 5.58
C MET A 30 13.01 -20.73 4.25
N ILE A 31 13.68 -19.73 3.68
CA ILE A 31 14.36 -19.83 2.40
C ILE A 31 15.78 -19.32 2.55
N GLU A 32 16.74 -20.12 2.09
CA GLU A 32 18.15 -19.74 2.07
C GLU A 32 18.51 -19.09 0.73
N VAL A 33 19.14 -17.94 0.80
CA VAL A 33 19.68 -17.24 -0.36
C VAL A 33 21.13 -16.83 -0.05
N ASN A 34 22.07 -17.30 -0.85
CA ASN A 34 23.51 -17.01 -0.69
C ASN A 34 24.02 -17.27 0.74
N GLY A 35 23.57 -18.37 1.36
CA GLY A 35 24.00 -18.75 2.71
C GLY A 35 23.29 -18.03 3.84
N GLN A 36 22.36 -17.13 3.54
CA GLN A 36 21.57 -16.40 4.53
C GLN A 36 20.14 -16.94 4.58
N GLN A 37 19.65 -17.23 5.79
CA GLN A 37 18.26 -17.62 6.01
C GLN A 37 17.33 -16.43 6.00
N TYR A 38 16.16 -16.58 5.37
CA TYR A 38 15.09 -15.59 5.33
C TYR A 38 13.75 -16.25 5.64
N LEU A 39 12.83 -15.46 6.18
CA LEU A 39 11.41 -15.85 6.25
C LEU A 39 10.71 -15.40 4.96
N LEU A 40 9.86 -16.26 4.43
CA LEU A 40 8.93 -15.89 3.37
C LEU A 40 7.69 -15.27 4.00
N GLU A 41 7.49 -13.97 3.75
CA GLU A 41 6.27 -13.25 4.07
C GLU A 41 5.42 -13.15 2.81
N THR A 42 4.28 -13.86 2.79
CA THR A 42 3.39 -13.89 1.61
C THR A 42 2.66 -12.58 1.42
N ALA A 43 2.28 -12.27 0.18
CA ALA A 43 1.51 -11.07 -0.14
C ALA A 43 0.19 -11.04 0.64
N LEU A 44 -0.21 -9.84 1.06
CA LEU A 44 -1.49 -9.60 1.73
C LEU A 44 -2.36 -8.73 0.82
N ARG A 45 -3.53 -9.26 0.46
CA ARG A 45 -4.57 -8.53 -0.24
C ARG A 45 -5.82 -8.45 0.62
N ALA A 46 -6.65 -7.45 0.35
CA ALA A 46 -7.92 -7.25 1.02
C ALA A 46 -9.06 -7.15 -0.02
N ASP A 47 -10.28 -7.40 0.41
CA ASP A 47 -11.46 -7.17 -0.43
C ASP A 47 -11.73 -5.67 -0.57
N VAL A 48 -11.57 -4.93 0.52
CA VAL A 48 -11.82 -3.48 0.58
C VAL A 48 -10.66 -2.80 1.30
N ALA A 49 -10.15 -1.72 0.71
CA ALA A 49 -9.22 -0.79 1.35
C ALA A 49 -9.94 0.50 1.71
N LEU A 50 -9.76 0.95 2.94
CA LEU A 50 -10.25 2.25 3.41
C LEU A 50 -9.04 3.12 3.73
N THR A 51 -8.89 4.22 3.01
CA THR A 51 -7.77 5.12 3.18
C THR A 51 -8.22 6.57 3.31
N HIS A 52 -7.32 7.40 3.80
CA HIS A 52 -7.54 8.85 3.91
C HIS A 52 -6.42 9.58 3.21
N SER A 53 -6.77 10.55 2.37
CA SER A 53 -5.82 11.41 1.66
C SER A 53 -6.00 12.88 2.01
N ARG A 54 -4.97 13.67 1.77
CA ARG A 54 -5.04 15.12 1.92
C ARG A 54 -5.86 15.74 0.79
N ARG A 55 -5.58 15.34 -0.44
CA ARG A 55 -6.24 15.85 -1.65
C ARG A 55 -6.55 14.68 -2.59
N ALA A 56 -7.69 14.78 -3.26
CA ALA A 56 -8.06 13.86 -4.33
C ALA A 56 -8.64 14.67 -5.49
N ASP A 57 -8.38 14.24 -6.72
CA ASP A 57 -8.99 14.82 -7.91
C ASP A 57 -10.07 13.92 -8.52
N PRO A 58 -10.84 14.39 -9.52
CA PRO A 58 -11.95 13.63 -10.09
C PRO A 58 -11.57 12.32 -10.77
N ILE A 59 -10.31 12.11 -11.12
CA ILE A 59 -9.82 10.85 -11.71
C ILE A 59 -9.10 9.98 -10.69
N GLY A 60 -9.15 10.35 -9.40
CA GLY A 60 -8.67 9.51 -8.31
C GLY A 60 -7.21 9.67 -7.95
N ASN A 61 -6.50 10.64 -8.50
CA ASN A 61 -5.12 10.92 -8.09
C ASN A 61 -5.11 11.47 -6.66
N LEU A 62 -4.19 10.97 -5.83
CA LEU A 62 -4.12 11.33 -4.41
C LEU A 62 -2.79 11.97 -4.04
N THR A 63 -2.86 12.90 -3.08
CA THR A 63 -1.70 13.38 -2.32
C THR A 63 -1.96 13.22 -0.84
N PHE A 64 -0.89 13.02 -0.07
CA PHE A 64 -0.96 12.80 1.37
C PHE A 64 -0.23 13.90 2.13
N ARG A 65 -0.45 13.96 3.44
CA ARG A 65 0.20 14.94 4.31
C ARG A 65 0.86 14.25 5.49
N GLY A 66 2.08 14.69 5.78
CA GLY A 66 2.83 14.19 6.93
C GLY A 66 3.39 12.79 6.72
N SER A 67 4.24 12.36 7.64
CA SER A 67 4.90 11.05 7.57
C SER A 67 3.92 9.91 7.78
N THR A 68 2.98 10.06 8.70
CA THR A 68 1.98 9.03 9.00
C THR A 68 1.09 8.75 7.79
N GLY A 69 0.58 9.79 7.14
CA GLY A 69 -0.25 9.64 5.94
C GLY A 69 0.49 9.00 4.77
N ARG A 70 1.79 9.27 4.65
CA ARG A 70 2.62 8.72 3.58
C ARG A 70 3.15 7.31 3.84
N ALA A 71 3.13 6.85 5.11
CA ALA A 71 3.71 5.57 5.47
C ALA A 71 2.91 4.39 4.93
N ASP A 72 1.63 4.31 5.25
CA ASP A 72 0.82 3.12 5.00
C ASP A 72 -0.32 3.34 4.01
N HIS A 73 -0.95 4.52 3.99
CA HIS A 73 -2.10 4.77 3.13
C HIS A 73 -1.85 4.53 1.65
N PRO A 74 -0.71 4.96 1.07
CA PRO A 74 -0.43 4.66 -0.34
C PRO A 74 -0.34 3.17 -0.63
N LEU A 75 0.24 2.40 0.28
CA LEU A 75 0.34 0.95 0.12
C LEU A 75 -1.03 0.27 0.24
N ILE A 76 -1.81 0.66 1.24
CA ILE A 76 -3.13 0.11 1.50
C ILE A 76 -4.06 0.36 0.32
N ALA A 77 -4.01 1.55 -0.27
CA ALA A 77 -4.84 1.91 -1.42
C ALA A 77 -4.66 0.99 -2.63
N THR A 78 -3.49 0.34 -2.75
CA THR A 78 -3.18 -0.52 -3.89
C THR A 78 -3.46 -2.00 -3.67
N CYS A 79 -3.74 -2.44 -2.44
CA CYS A 79 -3.75 -3.86 -2.07
C CYS A 79 -5.15 -4.51 -2.08
N ALA A 80 -6.19 -3.82 -2.49
CA ALA A 80 -7.57 -4.31 -2.40
C ALA A 80 -8.27 -4.37 -3.75
N ASP A 81 -9.32 -5.17 -3.82
CA ASP A 81 -10.18 -5.26 -4.99
C ASP A 81 -11.06 -4.02 -5.13
N LEU A 82 -11.50 -3.44 -4.00
CA LEU A 82 -12.23 -2.18 -3.95
C LEU A 82 -11.46 -1.20 -3.06
N SER A 83 -11.00 -0.10 -3.63
CA SER A 83 -10.26 0.94 -2.91
C SER A 83 -11.11 2.20 -2.76
N ILE A 84 -11.42 2.54 -1.51
CA ILE A 84 -12.23 3.70 -1.13
C ILE A 84 -11.33 4.68 -0.39
N VAL A 85 -11.34 5.94 -0.81
CA VAL A 85 -10.58 7.00 -0.17
C VAL A 85 -11.51 8.11 0.32
N GLU A 86 -11.31 8.53 1.57
CA GLU A 86 -11.84 9.79 2.09
C GLU A 86 -10.78 10.87 1.90
N CYS A 87 -11.17 12.07 1.47
CA CYS A 87 -10.21 13.16 1.29
C CYS A 87 -10.62 14.42 2.06
N ASP A 88 -9.61 15.17 2.55
CA ASP A 88 -9.85 16.46 3.17
C ASP A 88 -10.30 17.49 2.14
N HIS A 89 -9.77 17.37 0.91
CA HIS A 89 -9.93 18.36 -0.14
C HIS A 89 -10.16 17.68 -1.49
N PHE A 90 -11.36 17.80 -2.01
CA PHE A 90 -11.68 17.36 -3.36
C PHE A 90 -11.34 18.49 -4.33
N CYS A 91 -10.35 18.25 -5.19
CA CYS A 91 -9.78 19.26 -6.08
C CYS A 91 -10.39 19.21 -7.48
N ASP A 92 -10.26 20.30 -8.21
CA ASP A 92 -10.56 20.29 -9.65
C ASP A 92 -9.47 19.51 -10.41
N LEU A 93 -9.86 19.00 -11.57
CA LEU A 93 -8.92 18.32 -12.44
C LEU A 93 -7.79 19.27 -12.85
N GLY A 94 -6.54 18.82 -12.66
CA GLY A 94 -5.35 19.62 -12.97
C GLY A 94 -4.79 20.43 -11.80
N GLU A 95 -5.49 20.52 -10.67
CA GLU A 95 -4.95 21.17 -9.48
C GLU A 95 -3.82 20.39 -8.82
N ILE A 96 -3.87 19.05 -8.90
CA ILE A 96 -2.76 18.21 -8.45
C ILE A 96 -1.79 18.07 -9.60
N SER A 97 -0.58 18.61 -9.43
CA SER A 97 0.48 18.45 -10.42
C SER A 97 0.79 16.97 -10.65
N PRO A 98 0.93 16.53 -11.90
CA PRO A 98 1.34 15.13 -12.19
C PRO A 98 2.60 14.68 -11.47
N GLU A 99 3.52 15.62 -11.20
CA GLU A 99 4.78 15.34 -10.50
C GLU A 99 4.60 15.10 -9.00
N THR A 100 3.46 15.50 -8.43
CA THR A 100 3.20 15.38 -6.98
C THR A 100 2.20 14.29 -6.64
N VAL A 101 1.67 13.57 -7.61
CA VAL A 101 0.76 12.44 -7.37
C VAL A 101 1.48 11.32 -6.62
N GLU A 102 0.94 10.93 -5.47
CA GLU A 102 1.53 9.87 -4.64
C GLU A 102 0.84 8.53 -4.86
N VAL A 103 -0.46 8.53 -5.16
CA VAL A 103 -1.20 7.34 -5.61
C VAL A 103 -1.95 7.71 -6.89
N PRO A 104 -1.64 7.05 -8.01
CA PRO A 104 -2.36 7.26 -9.26
C PRO A 104 -3.81 6.81 -9.17
N GLY A 105 -4.70 7.53 -9.85
CA GLY A 105 -6.14 7.27 -9.83
C GLY A 105 -6.54 5.88 -10.30
N MET A 106 -5.69 5.20 -11.05
CA MET A 106 -5.96 3.84 -11.51
C MET A 106 -6.19 2.84 -10.37
N PHE A 107 -5.71 3.14 -9.15
CA PHE A 107 -5.88 2.29 -7.98
C PHE A 107 -7.13 2.62 -7.17
N ILE A 108 -7.82 3.71 -7.46
CA ILE A 108 -8.92 4.23 -6.64
C ILE A 108 -10.26 4.00 -7.34
N ASP A 109 -11.20 3.43 -6.63
CA ASP A 109 -12.54 3.13 -7.15
C ASP A 109 -13.59 4.13 -6.67
N MET A 110 -13.49 4.61 -5.43
CA MET A 110 -14.46 5.52 -4.83
C MET A 110 -13.78 6.61 -4.01
N ILE A 111 -14.31 7.82 -4.10
CA ILE A 111 -13.87 8.97 -3.33
C ILE A 111 -15.04 9.48 -2.48
N LEU A 112 -14.79 9.59 -1.17
CA LEU A 112 -15.70 10.20 -0.22
C LEU A 112 -15.22 11.62 0.09
N VAL A 113 -16.12 12.55 -0.03
CA VAL A 113 -15.81 13.99 0.16
C VAL A 113 -16.34 14.46 1.51
#